data_095b8eea25bd06f6a089e2d5927ed3fe
#
_entry.id   095b8eea25bd06f6a089e2d5927ed3fe
#
_cell.length_a   1.000
_cell.length_b   1.000
_cell.length_c   1.000
_cell.angle_alpha   90.00
_cell.angle_beta   90.00
_cell.angle_gamma   90.00
#
_symmetry.space_group_name_H-M   'P 1'
#
loop_
_entity.id
_entity.type
_entity.pdbx_description
1 polymer ?
#
loop_
_entity_poly.entity_id
_entity_poly.type
_entity_poly.pdbx_seq_one_letter_code
_entity_poly.pdbx_strand_id
1 'polypeptide(L)'
;MIRHVVLWRLKPDASDCFHAIQSALRAQQGRIPGLLAVEVGRNFAASRRAVDFALVCDFESREALAAYHRHPAHMETRAIVDPLVDEHWIVDYEL
;
A
#
# COMPACT_ATOMS: atom_id res chain seq x y z
N MET A 1 18.31 -2.78 -1.47
CA MET A 1 16.87 -3.06 -1.38
C MET A 1 16.15 -1.82 -0.83
N ILE A 2 15.01 -1.52 -1.37
CA ILE A 2 14.22 -0.32 -1.01
C ILE A 2 12.98 -0.76 -0.26
N ARG A 3 12.66 -0.07 0.84
CA ARG A 3 11.40 -0.25 1.55
C ARG A 3 10.51 0.95 1.32
N HIS A 4 9.30 0.68 0.85
CA HIS A 4 8.24 1.64 0.57
C HIS A 4 7.15 1.45 1.61
N VAL A 5 6.89 2.47 2.42
CA VAL A 5 5.89 2.40 3.49
C VAL A 5 4.82 3.45 3.22
N VAL A 6 3.57 3.01 3.23
CA VAL A 6 2.42 3.91 3.07
C VAL A 6 1.47 3.70 4.23
N LEU A 7 1.03 4.80 4.80
CA LEU A 7 0.02 4.82 5.85
C LEU A 7 -1.23 5.48 5.30
N TRP A 8 -2.40 4.87 5.53
CA TRP A 8 -3.66 5.39 5.00
C TRP A 8 -4.71 5.58 6.08
N ARG A 9 -5.53 6.60 5.85
CA ARG A 9 -6.79 6.78 6.55
C ARG A 9 -7.93 6.39 5.62
N LEU A 10 -8.80 5.51 6.07
CA LEU A 10 -10.02 5.14 5.34
C LEU A 10 -11.03 6.28 5.42
N LYS A 11 -11.86 6.41 4.38
CA LYS A 11 -13.05 7.25 4.47
C LYS A 11 -13.98 6.70 5.53
N PRO A 12 -14.78 7.56 6.21
CA PRO A 12 -15.66 7.09 7.31
C PRO A 12 -16.63 5.99 6.91
N ASP A 13 -17.13 5.99 5.67
CA ASP A 13 -18.08 5.00 5.16
C ASP A 13 -17.38 3.77 4.56
N ALA A 14 -16.05 3.71 4.60
CA ALA A 14 -15.29 2.61 4.01
C ALA A 14 -14.66 1.69 5.06
N SER A 15 -15.04 1.81 6.33
CA SER A 15 -14.42 1.04 7.42
C SER A 15 -14.52 -0.48 7.22
N ASP A 16 -15.55 -0.96 6.52
CA ASP A 16 -15.77 -2.39 6.26
C ASP A 16 -15.00 -2.88 5.03
N CYS A 17 -14.28 -2.00 4.33
CA CYS A 17 -13.63 -2.34 3.05
C CYS A 17 -12.18 -2.80 3.22
N PHE A 18 -11.67 -2.93 4.43
CA PHE A 18 -10.25 -3.24 4.64
C PHE A 18 -9.83 -4.55 3.96
N HIS A 19 -10.64 -5.60 4.06
CA HIS A 19 -10.27 -6.88 3.45
C HIS A 19 -10.16 -6.81 1.93
N ALA A 20 -11.03 -6.04 1.28
CA ALA A 20 -10.97 -5.83 -0.16
C ALA A 20 -9.69 -5.06 -0.53
N ILE A 21 -9.33 -4.05 0.25
CA ILE A 21 -8.10 -3.27 0.06
C ILE A 21 -6.88 -4.18 0.25
N GLN A 22 -6.85 -4.95 1.33
CA GLN A 22 -5.75 -5.85 1.63
C GLN A 22 -5.54 -6.87 0.52
N SER A 23 -6.63 -7.47 0.02
CA SER A 23 -6.55 -8.44 -1.08
C SER A 23 -6.02 -7.82 -2.36
N ALA A 24 -6.49 -6.61 -2.70
CA ALA A 24 -6.05 -5.90 -3.89
C ALA A 24 -4.55 -5.56 -3.82
N LEU A 25 -4.09 -5.06 -2.67
CA LEU A 25 -2.68 -4.71 -2.48
C LEU A 25 -1.78 -5.95 -2.51
N ARG A 26 -2.18 -7.03 -1.83
CA ARG A 26 -1.42 -8.30 -1.81
C ARG A 26 -1.33 -8.94 -3.18
N ALA A 27 -2.35 -8.79 -4.01
CA ALA A 27 -2.40 -9.37 -5.34
C ALA A 27 -1.35 -8.79 -6.30
N GLN A 28 -0.74 -7.67 -5.95
CA GLN A 28 0.35 -7.09 -6.75
C GLN A 28 1.62 -7.94 -6.71
N GLN A 29 1.83 -8.68 -5.63
CA GLN A 29 3.02 -9.52 -5.50
C GLN A 29 3.00 -10.63 -6.55
N GLY A 30 4.11 -10.79 -7.26
CA GLY A 30 4.22 -11.74 -8.36
C GLY A 30 3.76 -11.19 -9.71
N ARG A 31 3.16 -10.00 -9.75
CA ARG A 31 2.68 -9.36 -10.99
C ARG A 31 3.55 -8.19 -11.43
N ILE A 32 4.38 -7.68 -10.54
CA ILE A 32 5.19 -6.46 -10.80
C ILE A 32 6.66 -6.80 -10.64
N PRO A 33 7.46 -6.66 -11.72
CA PRO A 33 8.90 -6.96 -11.65
C PRO A 33 9.60 -6.11 -10.58
N GLY A 34 10.46 -6.74 -9.79
CA GLY A 34 11.22 -6.06 -8.74
C GLY A 34 10.49 -5.83 -7.43
N LEU A 35 9.20 -6.12 -7.37
CA LEU A 35 8.43 -6.11 -6.13
C LEU A 35 8.64 -7.43 -5.41
N LEU A 36 9.40 -7.42 -4.32
CA LEU A 36 9.85 -8.62 -3.61
C LEU A 36 8.89 -9.09 -2.53
N ALA A 37 8.24 -8.16 -1.85
CA ALA A 37 7.35 -8.47 -0.74
C ALA A 37 6.28 -7.40 -0.59
N VAL A 38 5.09 -7.81 -0.19
CA VAL A 38 3.97 -6.93 0.12
C VAL A 38 3.38 -7.36 1.46
N GLU A 39 3.27 -6.42 2.39
CA GLU A 39 2.65 -6.66 3.68
C GLU A 39 1.63 -5.56 3.93
N VAL A 40 0.43 -5.94 4.35
CA VAL A 40 -0.66 -5.00 4.63
C VAL A 40 -1.23 -5.32 5.99
N GLY A 41 -1.19 -4.36 6.90
CA GLY A 41 -1.66 -4.54 8.26
C GLY A 41 -2.67 -3.49 8.68
N ARG A 42 -3.67 -3.91 9.46
CA ARG A 42 -4.68 -3.02 10.01
C ARG A 42 -4.27 -2.55 11.40
N ASN A 43 -4.47 -1.26 11.67
CA ASN A 43 -4.24 -0.71 12.99
C ASN A 43 -5.21 -1.30 14.02
N PHE A 44 -4.71 -1.64 15.20
CA PHE A 44 -5.54 -2.09 16.31
C PHE A 44 -5.48 -1.15 17.52
N ALA A 45 -4.54 -0.20 17.53
CA ALA A 45 -4.33 0.64 18.69
C ALA A 45 -5.13 1.93 18.61
N ALA A 46 -5.73 2.35 19.73
CA ALA A 46 -6.43 3.62 19.82
C ALA A 46 -5.44 4.73 20.16
N SER A 47 -5.33 5.73 19.28
CA SER A 47 -4.45 6.89 19.48
C SER A 47 -4.93 8.03 18.59
N ARG A 48 -4.70 9.26 19.03
CA ARG A 48 -5.02 10.44 18.21
C ARG A 48 -4.18 10.50 16.95
N ARG A 49 -3.02 9.83 16.93
CA ARG A 49 -2.11 9.80 15.79
C ARG A 49 -2.28 8.56 14.93
N ALA A 50 -3.17 7.66 15.33
CA ALA A 50 -3.37 6.42 14.60
C ALA A 50 -4.06 6.67 13.27
N VAL A 51 -3.59 6.00 12.25
CA VAL A 51 -4.27 5.86 10.96
C VAL A 51 -4.85 4.46 10.88
N ASP A 52 -5.47 4.09 9.77
CA ASP A 52 -6.26 2.86 9.74
C ASP A 52 -5.49 1.63 9.31
N PHE A 53 -4.55 1.77 8.39
CA PHE A 53 -3.75 0.63 7.94
C PHE A 53 -2.45 1.08 7.30
N ALA A 54 -1.54 0.12 7.15
CA ALA A 54 -0.22 0.34 6.56
C ALA A 54 0.04 -0.66 5.45
N LEU A 55 0.79 -0.21 4.45
CA LEU A 55 1.39 -1.06 3.42
C LEU A 55 2.90 -0.97 3.56
N VAL A 56 3.57 -2.11 3.54
CA VAL A 56 5.02 -2.18 3.48
C VAL A 56 5.40 -3.03 2.29
N CYS A 57 6.11 -2.44 1.33
CA CYS A 57 6.61 -3.15 0.15
C CYS A 57 8.13 -3.10 0.13
N ASP A 58 8.74 -4.20 -0.29
CA ASP A 58 10.17 -4.24 -0.55
C ASP A 58 10.40 -4.35 -2.05
N PHE A 59 11.30 -3.51 -2.56
CA PHE A 59 11.70 -3.50 -3.97
C PHE A 59 13.19 -3.76 -4.09
N GLU A 60 13.60 -4.39 -5.17
CA GLU A 60 15.02 -4.70 -5.37
C GLU A 60 15.88 -3.47 -5.66
N SER A 61 15.27 -2.36 -6.16
CA SER A 61 16.00 -1.15 -6.52
C SER A 61 15.07 0.06 -6.57
N ARG A 62 15.66 1.26 -6.62
CA ARG A 62 14.91 2.50 -6.83
C ARG A 62 14.22 2.52 -8.19
N GLU A 63 14.87 1.95 -9.19
CA GLU A 63 14.31 1.84 -10.54
C GLU A 63 13.06 0.95 -10.54
N ALA A 64 13.08 -0.15 -9.77
CA ALA A 64 11.92 -1.02 -9.63
C ALA A 64 10.75 -0.28 -8.98
N LEU A 65 11.01 0.51 -7.94
CA LEU A 65 9.99 1.34 -7.30
C LEU A 65 9.41 2.36 -8.28
N ALA A 66 10.26 3.03 -9.05
CA ALA A 66 9.80 3.99 -10.05
C ALA A 66 8.92 3.33 -11.12
N ALA A 67 9.30 2.14 -11.58
CA ALA A 67 8.52 1.38 -12.55
C ALA A 67 7.18 0.91 -11.99
N TYR A 68 7.16 0.54 -10.70
CA TYR A 68 5.95 0.15 -9.98
C TYR A 68 4.86 1.23 -10.07
N HIS A 69 5.21 2.48 -9.89
CA HIS A 69 4.24 3.58 -9.91
C HIS A 69 3.51 3.71 -11.25
N ARG A 70 4.11 3.21 -12.33
CA ARG A 70 3.53 3.28 -13.68
C ARG A 70 2.99 1.94 -14.18
N HIS A 71 3.18 0.87 -13.41
CA HIS A 71 2.80 -0.47 -13.86
C HIS A 71 1.28 -0.63 -13.91
N PRO A 72 0.72 -1.24 -14.98
CA PRO A 72 -0.72 -1.46 -15.10
C PRO A 72 -1.35 -2.19 -13.90
N ALA A 73 -0.65 -3.18 -13.33
CA ALA A 73 -1.15 -3.90 -12.15
C ALA A 73 -1.31 -2.98 -10.94
N HIS A 74 -0.39 -2.01 -10.76
CA HIS A 74 -0.50 -1.01 -9.70
C HIS A 74 -1.66 -0.06 -9.96
N MET A 75 -1.87 0.34 -11.22
CA MET A 75 -2.99 1.21 -11.59
C MET A 75 -4.34 0.53 -11.34
N GLU A 76 -4.45 -0.77 -11.61
CA GLU A 76 -5.65 -1.56 -11.29
C GLU A 76 -5.92 -1.54 -9.78
N THR A 77 -4.88 -1.75 -8.97
CA THR A 77 -4.99 -1.73 -7.52
C THR A 77 -5.43 -0.36 -7.02
N ARG A 78 -4.85 0.71 -7.56
CA ARG A 78 -5.23 2.08 -7.19
C ARG A 78 -6.68 2.38 -7.50
N ALA A 79 -7.21 1.84 -8.60
CA ALA A 79 -8.61 2.02 -8.96
C ALA A 79 -9.56 1.44 -7.90
N ILE A 80 -9.12 0.42 -7.18
CA ILE A 80 -9.87 -0.19 -6.08
C ILE A 80 -9.67 0.57 -4.77
N VAL A 81 -8.43 0.94 -4.46
CA VAL A 81 -8.05 1.50 -3.16
C VAL A 81 -8.37 2.99 -3.05
N ASP A 82 -8.02 3.78 -4.07
CA ASP A 82 -8.12 5.24 -4.01
C ASP A 82 -9.53 5.76 -3.64
N PRO A 83 -10.63 5.19 -4.17
CA PRO A 83 -11.96 5.66 -3.79
C PRO A 83 -12.33 5.43 -2.32
N LEU A 84 -11.60 4.55 -1.62
CA LEU A 84 -11.94 4.11 -0.27
C LEU A 84 -11.08 4.82 0.81
N VAL A 85 -10.03 5.52 0.41
CA VAL A 85 -9.09 6.15 1.32
C VAL A 85 -9.20 7.67 1.24
N ASP A 86 -8.90 8.31 2.37
CA ASP A 86 -9.03 9.76 2.52
C ASP A 86 -7.67 10.43 2.39
N GLU A 87 -6.74 10.05 3.24
CA GLU A 87 -5.39 10.62 3.27
C GLU A 87 -4.36 9.52 3.33
N HIS A 88 -3.15 9.83 2.87
CA HIS A 88 -2.04 8.89 2.97
C HIS A 88 -0.72 9.63 3.16
N TRP A 89 0.25 8.90 3.73
CA TRP A 89 1.61 9.37 3.99
C TRP A 89 2.58 8.31 3.49
N ILE A 90 3.68 8.74 2.90
CA ILE A 90 4.64 7.83 2.26
C ILE A 90 6.05 8.12 2.78
N VAL A 91 6.81 7.06 3.03
CA VAL A 91 8.25 7.16 3.22
C VAL A 91 8.93 6.01 2.48
N ASP A 92 10.00 6.33 1.75
CA ASP A 92 10.80 5.36 1.00
C ASP A 92 12.25 5.45 1.48
N TYR A 93 12.84 4.31 1.81
CA TYR A 93 14.21 4.31 2.29
C TYR A 93 14.97 3.05 1.88
N GLU A 94 16.30 3.14 1.90
CA GLU A 94 17.16 1.99 1.61
C GLU A 94 17.40 1.17 2.89
N LEU A 95 17.35 -0.14 2.72
CA LEU A 95 17.70 -1.08 3.77
C LEU A 95 19.19 -1.38 3.79
#